data_57976d5cfa583eb3dacd8cea1bcc1e3e
#
_entry.id   57976d5cfa583eb3dacd8cea1bcc1e3e
#
_cell.length_a   1.000
_cell.length_b   1.000
_cell.length_c   1.000
_cell.angle_alpha   90.00
_cell.angle_beta   90.00
_cell.angle_gamma   90.00
#
_symmetry.space_group_name_H-M   'P 1'
#
loop_
_entity.id
_entity.type
_entity.pdbx_description
1 polymer ?
#
loop_
_entity_poly.entity_id
_entity_poly.type
_entity_poly.pdbx_seq_one_letter_code
_entity_poly.pdbx_strand_id
1 'polypeptide(L)'
;METLKCRQQPLAVGRSGNGDDLQVDVLLNPTDTQPARTLPRVMFLTIGKAPRDDMVRDVASLIGLPIDVHQMGILNDLPRRHIDELTAAEGEPMMVTYLTRYIRICLSRDGVAARLNAILAGFRPYEYDLVVILVVGFTDQIIAKGPILNSQMAMESALLSLVPSGQSVGIIHPLASQMSDVPPGFSAWNTLHASARERNRNDLLNALLELSEADVILLPSMSYDEEDCRILTSVTQKPVLLGRRIVGGAIRLLLLSGRTGNGAILSQQLRERLAGLTSRQSQILDLVCAGRSSKQIANALSISPKTVEVHRAHIMAKVGASSTAALIAMLSGRGGQDDVA
;
A
#
# COMPACT_ATOMS: atom_id res chain seq x y z
N MET A 1 8.57 39.02 -25.19
CA MET A 1 9.54 38.52 -26.18
C MET A 1 10.91 38.69 -25.54
N GLU A 2 11.47 37.59 -25.06
CA GLU A 2 12.93 37.33 -24.97
C GLU A 2 13.12 35.98 -24.28
N THR A 3 13.53 35.05 -25.09
CA THR A 3 13.83 33.66 -24.72
C THR A 3 15.23 33.60 -24.14
N LEU A 4 15.35 33.23 -22.88
CA LEU A 4 16.64 32.90 -22.25
C LEU A 4 16.99 31.43 -22.56
N LYS A 5 17.91 31.26 -23.51
CA LYS A 5 18.63 30.02 -23.78
C LYS A 5 19.73 29.84 -22.73
N CYS A 6 19.60 28.81 -21.90
CA CYS A 6 20.69 28.38 -21.01
C CYS A 6 21.69 27.53 -21.82
N ARG A 7 22.89 28.06 -22.05
CA ARG A 7 24.02 27.34 -22.66
C ARG A 7 24.70 26.49 -21.58
N GLN A 8 24.81 25.21 -21.82
CA GLN A 8 25.72 24.33 -21.09
C GLN A 8 27.13 24.57 -21.60
N GLN A 9 28.07 24.91 -20.70
CA GLN A 9 29.51 24.88 -20.95
C GLN A 9 30.08 23.57 -20.37
N PRO A 10 30.97 22.88 -21.07
CA PRO A 10 31.67 21.72 -20.55
C PRO A 10 32.83 22.12 -19.64
N LEU A 11 32.95 21.49 -18.48
CA LEU A 11 34.09 21.59 -17.59
C LEU A 11 35.29 20.87 -18.19
N ALA A 12 36.35 21.61 -18.44
CA ALA A 12 37.65 21.07 -18.81
C ALA A 12 38.37 20.49 -17.57
N VAL A 13 38.69 19.21 -17.59
CA VAL A 13 39.59 18.60 -16.60
C VAL A 13 41.01 18.56 -17.14
N GLY A 14 41.91 19.26 -16.44
CA GLY A 14 43.34 19.28 -16.72
C GLY A 14 43.98 17.94 -16.39
N ARG A 15 44.88 17.48 -17.29
CA ARG A 15 45.74 16.32 -17.09
C ARG A 15 46.91 16.66 -16.21
N SER A 16 47.22 15.80 -15.25
CA SER A 16 48.62 15.64 -14.78
C SER A 16 48.77 14.17 -14.30
N GLY A 17 49.87 13.58 -14.71
CA GLY A 17 50.12 12.20 -15.01
C GLY A 17 50.48 11.26 -13.87
N ASN A 18 50.69 10.05 -14.34
CA ASN A 18 51.38 8.85 -13.83
C ASN A 18 50.53 7.82 -13.03
N GLY A 19 50.36 6.68 -13.68
CA GLY A 19 50.52 5.37 -13.08
C GLY A 19 49.21 4.59 -12.81
N ASP A 20 49.07 3.53 -13.59
CA ASP A 20 48.17 2.39 -13.45
C ASP A 20 46.72 2.56 -13.95
N ASP A 21 46.59 2.34 -15.23
CA ASP A 21 45.34 2.16 -15.96
C ASP A 21 44.62 0.87 -15.49
N LEU A 22 43.62 0.98 -14.63
CA LEU A 22 42.52 0.03 -14.57
C LEU A 22 41.43 0.54 -15.52
N GLN A 23 41.56 0.15 -16.78
CA GLN A 23 40.58 0.38 -17.83
C GLN A 23 39.37 -0.54 -17.54
N VAL A 24 38.34 -0.01 -16.89
CA VAL A 24 37.03 -0.66 -16.82
C VAL A 24 36.31 -0.36 -18.13
N ASP A 25 36.56 -1.19 -19.13
CA ASP A 25 35.74 -1.22 -20.34
C ASP A 25 34.33 -1.72 -19.97
N VAL A 26 33.42 -0.77 -19.72
CA VAL A 26 32.00 -1.07 -19.71
C VAL A 26 31.56 -1.31 -21.15
N LEU A 27 31.69 -2.54 -21.59
CA LEU A 27 31.10 -3.03 -22.85
C LEU A 27 29.58 -2.95 -22.71
N LEU A 28 29.02 -1.80 -23.06
CA LEU A 28 27.58 -1.69 -23.35
C LEU A 28 27.29 -2.46 -24.65
N ASN A 29 26.89 -3.69 -24.54
CA ASN A 29 26.34 -4.44 -25.67
C ASN A 29 25.00 -3.80 -26.10
N PRO A 30 24.88 -3.30 -27.36
CA PRO A 30 23.67 -2.62 -27.82
C PRO A 30 22.50 -3.56 -28.17
N THR A 31 22.54 -4.82 -27.77
CA THR A 31 21.49 -5.80 -28.11
C THR A 31 20.74 -6.37 -26.92
N ASP A 32 20.93 -5.84 -25.71
CA ASP A 32 20.02 -6.14 -24.60
C ASP A 32 18.75 -5.30 -24.77
N THR A 33 17.81 -5.80 -25.58
CA THR A 33 16.39 -5.47 -25.45
C THR A 33 15.94 -6.01 -24.09
N GLN A 34 16.13 -5.20 -23.04
CA GLN A 34 15.51 -5.48 -21.75
C GLN A 34 14.01 -5.70 -21.99
N PRO A 35 13.44 -6.84 -21.53
CA PRO A 35 12.01 -7.03 -21.63
C PRO A 35 11.32 -5.82 -20.99
N ALA A 36 10.31 -5.26 -21.64
CA ALA A 36 9.59 -4.09 -21.19
C ALA A 36 9.27 -4.25 -19.70
N ARG A 37 9.84 -3.40 -18.85
CA ARG A 37 9.62 -3.46 -17.39
C ARG A 37 8.13 -3.28 -17.15
N THR A 38 7.45 -4.33 -16.73
CA THR A 38 6.05 -4.23 -16.30
C THR A 38 5.95 -3.31 -15.10
N LEU A 39 4.90 -2.48 -15.09
CA LEU A 39 4.62 -1.58 -13.99
C LEU A 39 4.28 -2.37 -12.73
N PRO A 40 4.65 -1.89 -11.53
CA PRO A 40 4.21 -2.49 -10.27
C PRO A 40 2.68 -2.53 -10.20
N ARG A 41 2.11 -3.70 -9.93
CA ARG A 41 0.66 -3.88 -9.77
C ARG A 41 0.27 -3.54 -8.35
N VAL A 42 -0.51 -2.48 -8.19
CA VAL A 42 -0.97 -2.00 -6.88
C VAL A 42 -2.47 -2.16 -6.78
N MET A 43 -2.93 -2.97 -5.82
CA MET A 43 -4.35 -3.13 -5.51
C MET A 43 -4.76 -2.15 -4.42
N PHE A 44 -5.74 -1.29 -4.72
CA PHE A 44 -6.37 -0.40 -3.75
C PHE A 44 -7.69 -0.97 -3.25
N LEU A 45 -7.77 -1.28 -1.96
CA LEU A 45 -8.99 -1.77 -1.30
C LEU A 45 -9.70 -0.62 -0.59
N THR A 46 -10.99 -0.44 -0.85
CA THR A 46 -11.86 0.57 -0.22
C THR A 46 -13.04 -0.07 0.49
N ILE A 47 -13.58 0.57 1.53
CA ILE A 47 -14.75 0.05 2.27
C ILE A 47 -16.08 0.22 1.53
N GLY A 48 -16.14 1.03 0.49
CA GLY A 48 -17.33 1.22 -0.33
C GLY A 48 -17.37 0.30 -1.54
N LYS A 49 -18.03 0.77 -2.58
CA LYS A 49 -17.93 0.20 -3.92
C LYS A 49 -16.78 0.85 -4.69
N ALA A 50 -16.03 0.06 -5.44
CA ALA A 50 -15.07 0.53 -6.44
C ALA A 50 -15.72 0.53 -7.84
N PRO A 51 -15.21 1.30 -8.83
CA PRO A 51 -14.01 2.14 -8.69
C PRO A 51 -14.26 3.44 -7.91
N ARG A 52 -13.23 3.92 -7.22
CA ARG A 52 -13.18 5.20 -6.50
C ARG A 52 -12.09 6.08 -7.11
N ASP A 53 -12.28 6.41 -8.38
CA ASP A 53 -11.33 7.18 -9.17
C ASP A 53 -11.06 8.58 -8.58
N ASP A 54 -12.05 9.14 -7.89
CA ASP A 54 -11.95 10.41 -7.17
C ASP A 54 -10.86 10.42 -6.07
N MET A 55 -10.56 9.27 -5.53
CA MET A 55 -9.59 9.10 -4.45
C MET A 55 -8.34 8.37 -4.92
N VAL A 56 -8.51 7.27 -5.64
CA VAL A 56 -7.38 6.41 -6.03
C VAL A 56 -6.46 7.11 -7.04
N ARG A 57 -7.00 7.90 -7.98
CA ARG A 57 -6.18 8.68 -8.93
C ARG A 57 -5.32 9.72 -8.22
N ASP A 58 -5.88 10.41 -7.22
CA ASP A 58 -5.12 11.39 -6.44
C ASP A 58 -3.98 10.72 -5.69
N VAL A 59 -4.27 9.63 -4.95
CA VAL A 59 -3.22 8.87 -4.24
C VAL A 59 -2.17 8.35 -5.23
N ALA A 60 -2.59 7.79 -6.38
CA ALA A 60 -1.69 7.31 -7.41
C ALA A 60 -0.79 8.43 -7.98
N SER A 61 -1.33 9.64 -8.17
CA SER A 61 -0.55 10.79 -8.62
C SER A 61 0.51 11.20 -7.58
N LEU A 62 0.19 11.12 -6.29
CA LEU A 62 1.10 11.43 -5.19
C LEU A 62 2.25 10.42 -5.02
N ILE A 63 2.09 9.20 -5.55
CA ILE A 63 3.18 8.21 -5.58
C ILE A 63 4.34 8.72 -6.46
N GLY A 64 4.03 9.43 -7.55
CA GLY A 64 5.02 9.97 -8.49
C GLY A 64 5.86 8.91 -9.19
N LEU A 65 5.32 7.70 -9.33
CA LEU A 65 5.89 6.57 -10.08
C LEU A 65 4.80 5.94 -10.94
N PRO A 66 5.13 5.46 -12.14
CA PRO A 66 4.18 4.71 -12.95
C PRO A 66 3.86 3.37 -12.27
N ILE A 67 2.58 3.09 -12.10
CA ILE A 67 2.04 1.85 -11.51
C ILE A 67 0.87 1.32 -12.33
N ASP A 68 0.62 0.02 -12.25
CA ASP A 68 -0.59 -0.62 -12.77
C ASP A 68 -1.64 -0.64 -11.64
N VAL A 69 -2.67 0.21 -11.77
CA VAL A 69 -3.67 0.48 -10.73
C VAL A 69 -4.83 -0.50 -10.83
N HIS A 70 -5.05 -1.25 -9.75
CA HIS A 70 -6.22 -2.09 -9.57
C HIS A 70 -7.05 -1.57 -8.39
N GLN A 71 -8.38 -1.70 -8.48
CA GLN A 71 -9.28 -1.23 -7.43
C GLN A 71 -10.31 -2.29 -7.09
N MET A 72 -10.58 -2.47 -5.80
CA MET A 72 -11.67 -3.32 -5.31
C MET A 72 -12.32 -2.67 -4.09
N GLY A 73 -13.65 -2.66 -4.08
CA GLY A 73 -14.43 -2.26 -2.92
C GLY A 73 -14.95 -3.49 -2.18
N ILE A 74 -14.98 -3.45 -0.86
CA ILE A 74 -15.48 -4.58 -0.07
C ILE A 74 -16.96 -4.86 -0.33
N LEU A 75 -17.71 -3.87 -0.84
CA LEU A 75 -19.11 -3.99 -1.20
C LEU A 75 -19.34 -4.35 -2.67
N ASN A 76 -18.26 -4.54 -3.47
CA ASN A 76 -18.43 -5.04 -4.83
C ASN A 76 -19.05 -6.44 -4.78
N ASP A 77 -19.90 -6.70 -5.76
CA ASP A 77 -20.57 -7.99 -5.98
C ASP A 77 -21.45 -8.48 -4.81
N LEU A 78 -21.67 -7.66 -3.77
CA LEU A 78 -22.59 -7.97 -2.71
C LEU A 78 -24.04 -7.60 -3.08
N PRO A 79 -24.97 -8.56 -2.98
CA PRO A 79 -26.40 -8.27 -3.02
C PRO A 79 -26.79 -7.31 -1.89
N ARG A 80 -27.83 -6.51 -2.11
CA ARG A 80 -28.30 -5.52 -1.13
C ARG A 80 -28.50 -6.10 0.28
N ARG A 81 -29.12 -7.28 0.39
CA ARG A 81 -29.35 -7.98 1.66
C ARG A 81 -28.07 -8.19 2.47
N HIS A 82 -26.95 -8.55 1.81
CA HIS A 82 -25.68 -8.77 2.50
C HIS A 82 -25.00 -7.45 2.90
N ILE A 83 -25.27 -6.35 2.19
CA ILE A 83 -24.84 -5.02 2.60
C ILE A 83 -25.62 -4.59 3.85
N ASP A 84 -26.92 -4.86 3.90
CA ASP A 84 -27.79 -4.57 5.04
C ASP A 84 -27.36 -5.36 6.29
N GLU A 85 -26.90 -6.61 6.14
CA GLU A 85 -26.31 -7.44 7.20
C GLU A 85 -24.98 -6.87 7.75
N LEU A 86 -24.26 -6.09 6.96
CA LEU A 86 -23.04 -5.40 7.39
C LEU A 86 -23.31 -4.05 8.06
N THR A 87 -24.56 -3.59 8.11
CA THR A 87 -24.91 -2.32 8.74
C THR A 87 -24.70 -2.40 10.25
N ALA A 88 -24.04 -1.39 10.82
CA ALA A 88 -23.80 -1.31 12.26
C ALA A 88 -25.11 -1.16 13.03
N ALA A 89 -25.24 -1.88 14.15
CA ALA A 89 -26.31 -1.69 15.10
C ALA A 89 -26.09 -0.37 15.89
N GLU A 90 -27.12 0.06 16.59
CA GLU A 90 -27.04 1.25 17.46
C GLU A 90 -26.01 1.02 18.58
N GLY A 91 -25.06 1.93 18.71
CA GLY A 91 -23.98 1.84 19.71
C GLY A 91 -22.80 0.94 19.32
N GLU A 92 -22.86 0.29 18.17
CA GLU A 92 -21.74 -0.54 17.66
C GLU A 92 -20.66 0.35 17.00
N PRO A 93 -19.36 0.02 17.17
CA PRO A 93 -18.30 0.68 16.42
C PRO A 93 -18.53 0.62 14.91
N MET A 94 -18.59 1.79 14.28
CA MET A 94 -19.02 1.88 12.89
C MET A 94 -17.99 2.53 11.97
N MET A 95 -18.11 2.19 10.70
CA MET A 95 -17.38 2.84 9.62
C MET A 95 -18.35 3.44 8.62
N VAL A 96 -18.11 4.68 8.25
CA VAL A 96 -18.96 5.42 7.33
C VAL A 96 -18.40 5.33 5.92
N THR A 97 -19.22 4.95 4.97
CA THR A 97 -18.88 4.93 3.54
C THR A 97 -20.07 5.33 2.69
N TYR A 98 -19.83 5.39 1.39
CA TYR A 98 -20.87 5.68 0.41
C TYR A 98 -21.16 4.44 -0.45
N LEU A 99 -22.43 4.03 -0.49
CA LEU A 99 -22.91 2.98 -1.38
C LEU A 99 -23.00 3.50 -2.83
N THR A 100 -23.42 4.74 -2.96
CA THR A 100 -23.41 5.53 -4.20
C THR A 100 -22.93 6.94 -3.85
N ARG A 101 -22.73 7.80 -4.85
CA ARG A 101 -22.34 9.19 -4.63
C ARG A 101 -23.22 9.94 -3.61
N TYR A 102 -24.48 9.50 -3.41
CA TYR A 102 -25.48 10.18 -2.58
C TYR A 102 -25.97 9.37 -1.37
N ILE A 103 -25.71 8.06 -1.35
CA ILE A 103 -26.21 7.18 -0.29
C ILE A 103 -25.07 6.82 0.64
N ARG A 104 -25.09 7.44 1.83
CA ARG A 104 -24.20 7.11 2.93
C ARG A 104 -24.73 5.89 3.67
N ILE A 105 -23.84 5.02 4.10
CA ILE A 105 -24.14 3.87 4.95
C ILE A 105 -23.12 3.78 6.08
N CYS A 106 -23.58 3.24 7.23
CA CYS A 106 -22.74 2.95 8.39
C CYS A 106 -22.59 1.44 8.48
N LEU A 107 -21.37 0.95 8.37
CA LEU A 107 -21.04 -0.48 8.41
C LEU A 107 -20.43 -0.83 9.76
N SER A 108 -20.73 -2.03 10.26
CA SER A 108 -20.07 -2.61 11.42
C SER A 108 -18.55 -2.74 11.16
N ARG A 109 -17.74 -2.29 12.11
CA ARG A 109 -16.27 -2.39 12.00
C ARG A 109 -15.83 -3.84 11.86
N ASP A 110 -16.39 -4.73 12.67
CA ASP A 110 -16.06 -6.16 12.66
C ASP A 110 -16.52 -6.83 11.35
N GLY A 111 -17.69 -6.47 10.85
CA GLY A 111 -18.19 -6.95 9.56
C GLY A 111 -17.30 -6.53 8.40
N VAL A 112 -16.82 -5.28 8.40
CA VAL A 112 -15.86 -4.77 7.41
C VAL A 112 -14.53 -5.50 7.52
N ALA A 113 -14.02 -5.73 8.75
CA ALA A 113 -12.77 -6.46 8.97
C ALA A 113 -12.86 -7.91 8.47
N ALA A 114 -13.94 -8.60 8.80
CA ALA A 114 -14.19 -9.97 8.33
C ALA A 114 -14.24 -10.04 6.79
N ARG A 115 -14.91 -9.07 6.15
CA ARG A 115 -15.01 -9.01 4.69
C ARG A 115 -13.67 -8.67 4.03
N LEU A 116 -12.90 -7.74 4.57
CA LEU A 116 -11.53 -7.43 4.11
C LEU A 116 -10.65 -8.67 4.18
N ASN A 117 -10.65 -9.37 5.32
CA ASN A 117 -9.85 -10.58 5.51
C ASN A 117 -10.26 -11.70 4.53
N ALA A 118 -11.56 -11.85 4.23
CA ALA A 118 -12.04 -12.80 3.23
C ALA A 118 -11.53 -12.46 1.82
N ILE A 119 -11.52 -11.17 1.44
CA ILE A 119 -10.98 -10.70 0.17
C ILE A 119 -9.48 -10.94 0.10
N LEU A 120 -8.73 -10.56 1.14
CA LEU A 120 -7.28 -10.75 1.20
C LEU A 120 -6.87 -12.22 1.15
N ALA A 121 -7.64 -13.11 1.79
CA ALA A 121 -7.43 -14.56 1.72
C ALA A 121 -7.69 -15.14 0.32
N GLY A 122 -8.52 -14.47 -0.49
CA GLY A 122 -8.83 -14.85 -1.86
C GLY A 122 -7.77 -14.46 -2.89
N PHE A 123 -6.88 -13.54 -2.57
CA PHE A 123 -5.81 -13.16 -3.48
C PHE A 123 -4.78 -14.28 -3.61
N ARG A 124 -4.34 -14.50 -4.84
CA ARG A 124 -3.25 -15.44 -5.10
C ARG A 124 -1.94 -14.85 -4.58
N PRO A 125 -1.01 -15.68 -4.08
CA PRO A 125 0.33 -15.22 -3.74
C PRO A 125 0.95 -14.45 -4.94
N TYR A 126 1.52 -13.30 -4.64
CA TYR A 126 2.20 -12.45 -5.64
C TYR A 126 1.32 -11.92 -6.78
N GLU A 127 0.00 -11.95 -6.64
CA GLU A 127 -0.92 -11.36 -7.61
C GLU A 127 -0.73 -9.85 -7.75
N TYR A 128 -0.40 -9.18 -6.64
CA TYR A 128 -0.08 -7.77 -6.57
C TYR A 128 1.29 -7.54 -5.93
N ASP A 129 2.01 -6.52 -6.36
CA ASP A 129 3.26 -6.10 -5.75
C ASP A 129 3.03 -5.39 -4.41
N LEU A 130 1.86 -4.75 -4.29
CA LEU A 130 1.42 -4.09 -3.05
C LEU A 130 -0.11 -4.08 -3.00
N VAL A 131 -0.67 -4.39 -1.85
CA VAL A 131 -2.08 -4.18 -1.52
C VAL A 131 -2.17 -3.01 -0.56
N VAL A 132 -2.94 -2.00 -0.92
CA VAL A 132 -3.15 -0.78 -0.12
C VAL A 132 -4.57 -0.79 0.41
N ILE A 133 -4.71 -0.79 1.73
CA ILE A 133 -6.01 -0.68 2.38
C ILE A 133 -6.28 0.80 2.64
N LEU A 134 -7.10 1.42 1.78
CA LEU A 134 -7.48 2.83 1.86
C LEU A 134 -8.62 3.03 2.87
N VAL A 135 -8.39 2.60 4.09
CA VAL A 135 -9.37 2.66 5.18
C VAL A 135 -8.70 3.19 6.43
N VAL A 136 -9.37 4.08 7.13
CA VAL A 136 -8.94 4.64 8.41
C VAL A 136 -9.77 4.00 9.53
N GLY A 137 -9.14 3.71 10.65
CA GLY A 137 -9.83 3.12 11.82
C GLY A 137 -9.57 1.63 12.03
N PHE A 138 -8.67 1.01 11.25
CA PHE A 138 -8.26 -0.38 11.44
C PHE A 138 -6.77 -0.49 11.74
N THR A 139 -6.39 -1.15 12.83
CA THR A 139 -5.00 -1.48 13.14
C THR A 139 -4.76 -2.98 13.29
N ASP A 140 -5.58 -3.68 14.03
CA ASP A 140 -5.23 -4.99 14.60
C ASP A 140 -6.00 -6.18 14.01
N GLN A 141 -7.05 -5.93 13.23
CA GLN A 141 -7.97 -6.95 12.75
C GLN A 141 -7.65 -7.49 11.34
N ILE A 142 -6.59 -6.95 10.70
CA ILE A 142 -6.25 -7.34 9.33
C ILE A 142 -5.22 -8.45 9.35
N ILE A 143 -5.62 -9.63 8.89
CA ILE A 143 -4.77 -10.81 8.72
C ILE A 143 -4.42 -10.94 7.25
N ALA A 144 -3.17 -10.63 6.90
CA ALA A 144 -2.75 -10.67 5.52
C ALA A 144 -1.43 -11.40 5.32
N LYS A 145 -1.33 -12.04 4.16
CA LYS A 145 -0.11 -12.67 3.67
C LYS A 145 0.37 -11.86 2.47
N GLY A 146 1.49 -11.15 2.61
CA GLY A 146 2.08 -10.40 1.51
C GLY A 146 2.35 -8.93 1.83
N PRO A 147 2.84 -8.14 0.86
CA PRO A 147 3.12 -6.74 1.05
C PRO A 147 1.82 -5.94 1.12
N ILE A 148 1.45 -5.53 2.33
CA ILE A 148 0.25 -4.72 2.60
C ILE A 148 0.65 -3.42 3.25
N LEU A 149 0.05 -2.32 2.76
CA LEU A 149 0.05 -1.02 3.40
C LEU A 149 -1.33 -0.76 3.99
N ASN A 150 -1.38 -0.61 5.31
CA ASN A 150 -2.55 -0.11 6.02
C ASN A 150 -2.43 1.41 6.15
N SER A 151 -3.39 2.16 5.61
CA SER A 151 -3.37 3.63 5.62
C SER A 151 -3.40 4.21 7.03
N GLN A 152 -4.11 3.58 7.98
CA GLN A 152 -4.12 4.01 9.38
C GLN A 152 -2.72 3.92 9.99
N MET A 153 -2.07 2.76 9.87
CA MET A 153 -0.72 2.55 10.40
C MET A 153 0.32 3.47 9.74
N ALA A 154 0.16 3.76 8.44
CA ALA A 154 1.03 4.70 7.75
C ALA A 154 0.89 6.12 8.33
N MET A 155 -0.31 6.56 8.64
CA MET A 155 -0.55 7.88 9.26
C MET A 155 -0.02 7.94 10.70
N GLU A 156 -0.25 6.92 11.51
CA GLU A 156 0.30 6.82 12.88
C GLU A 156 1.83 6.88 12.87
N SER A 157 2.46 6.11 11.98
CA SER A 157 3.92 6.10 11.83
C SER A 157 4.46 7.47 11.35
N ALA A 158 3.72 8.14 10.44
CA ALA A 158 4.08 9.48 10.00
C ALA A 158 3.99 10.50 11.14
N LEU A 159 2.93 10.46 11.94
CA LEU A 159 2.80 11.33 13.11
C LEU A 159 3.94 11.11 14.10
N LEU A 160 4.29 9.85 14.41
CA LEU A 160 5.42 9.51 15.29
C LEU A 160 6.75 10.11 14.79
N SER A 161 6.90 10.23 13.47
CA SER A 161 8.14 10.75 12.86
C SER A 161 8.14 12.26 12.68
N LEU A 162 6.97 12.87 12.47
CA LEU A 162 6.83 14.28 12.08
C LEU A 162 6.38 15.21 13.19
N VAL A 163 5.72 14.67 14.23
CA VAL A 163 5.17 15.45 15.34
C VAL A 163 5.98 15.20 16.60
N PRO A 164 6.75 16.19 17.07
CA PRO A 164 7.53 16.09 18.29
C PRO A 164 6.69 15.71 19.50
N SER A 165 7.30 15.01 20.47
CA SER A 165 6.65 14.66 21.72
C SER A 165 6.21 15.91 22.48
N GLY A 166 4.98 15.90 22.98
CA GLY A 166 4.39 17.00 23.75
C GLY A 166 3.62 18.01 22.89
N GLN A 167 3.65 17.90 21.56
CA GLN A 167 2.78 18.69 20.71
C GLN A 167 1.37 18.09 20.67
N SER A 168 0.39 18.94 20.43
CA SER A 168 -1.03 18.60 20.25
C SER A 168 -1.38 18.45 18.77
N VAL A 169 -2.19 17.44 18.46
CA VAL A 169 -2.66 17.15 17.10
C VAL A 169 -4.14 17.45 16.98
N GLY A 170 -4.50 18.41 16.14
CA GLY A 170 -5.89 18.69 15.75
C GLY A 170 -6.32 17.76 14.62
N ILE A 171 -7.32 16.95 14.86
CA ILE A 171 -7.84 15.98 13.88
C ILE A 171 -9.19 16.47 13.36
N ILE A 172 -9.29 16.65 12.04
CA ILE A 172 -10.55 17.03 11.39
C ILE A 172 -11.21 15.79 10.80
N HIS A 173 -12.43 15.50 11.25
CA HIS A 173 -13.24 14.38 10.79
C HIS A 173 -14.29 14.83 9.79
N PRO A 174 -14.65 14.01 8.77
CA PRO A 174 -15.74 14.34 7.84
C PRO A 174 -17.10 14.44 8.52
N LEU A 175 -17.27 13.78 9.67
CA LEU A 175 -18.52 13.71 10.43
C LEU A 175 -18.29 13.90 11.92
N ALA A 176 -19.18 14.64 12.57
CA ALA A 176 -19.15 14.83 14.01
C ALA A 176 -19.26 13.50 14.79
N SER A 177 -20.01 12.52 14.29
CA SER A 177 -20.12 11.20 14.92
C SER A 177 -18.82 10.39 14.97
N GLN A 178 -17.79 10.77 14.18
CA GLN A 178 -16.48 10.13 14.19
C GLN A 178 -15.51 10.73 15.22
N MET A 179 -15.86 11.85 15.83
CA MET A 179 -15.00 12.54 16.81
C MET A 179 -14.81 11.73 18.10
N SER A 180 -15.80 10.91 18.47
CA SER A 180 -15.74 10.03 19.65
C SER A 180 -15.10 8.66 19.38
N ASP A 181 -14.94 8.28 18.10
CA ASP A 181 -14.39 6.99 17.69
C ASP A 181 -12.97 7.18 17.14
N VAL A 182 -12.06 7.61 18.02
CA VAL A 182 -10.68 7.89 17.64
C VAL A 182 -9.89 6.57 17.63
N PRO A 183 -9.16 6.26 16.53
CA PRO A 183 -8.32 5.08 16.49
C PRO A 183 -7.28 5.07 17.63
N PRO A 184 -7.06 3.93 18.32
CA PRO A 184 -6.16 3.84 19.47
C PRO A 184 -4.75 4.36 19.21
N GLY A 185 -4.24 4.22 17.98
CA GLY A 185 -2.92 4.68 17.60
C GLY A 185 -2.73 6.19 17.69
N PHE A 186 -3.81 6.99 17.68
CA PHE A 186 -3.74 8.43 17.86
C PHE A 186 -3.70 8.85 19.34
N SER A 187 -3.97 7.96 20.27
CA SER A 187 -3.94 8.22 21.72
C SER A 187 -2.55 8.53 22.29
N ALA A 188 -1.49 8.33 21.50
CA ALA A 188 -0.13 8.69 21.88
C ALA A 188 0.11 10.21 21.96
N TRP A 189 -0.80 11.02 21.41
CA TRP A 189 -0.73 12.48 21.42
C TRP A 189 -1.88 13.09 22.21
N ASN A 190 -1.70 14.33 22.62
CA ASN A 190 -2.83 15.16 23.03
C ASN A 190 -3.64 15.53 21.78
N THR A 191 -4.79 14.88 21.58
CA THR A 191 -5.60 15.06 20.38
C THR A 191 -6.79 15.99 20.66
N LEU A 192 -6.98 16.94 19.76
CA LEU A 192 -8.15 17.81 19.68
C LEU A 192 -8.95 17.42 18.44
N HIS A 193 -10.27 17.43 18.52
CA HIS A 193 -11.12 16.93 17.45
C HIS A 193 -12.13 17.98 17.01
N ALA A 194 -12.28 18.14 15.71
CA ALA A 194 -13.30 18.95 15.07
C ALA A 194 -13.90 18.20 13.88
N SER A 195 -15.02 18.66 13.35
CA SER A 195 -15.61 18.08 12.16
C SER A 195 -15.80 19.12 11.06
N ALA A 196 -15.51 18.73 9.83
CA ALA A 196 -15.75 19.55 8.65
C ALA A 196 -16.12 18.67 7.47
N ARG A 197 -17.12 19.04 6.71
CA ARG A 197 -17.42 18.38 5.42
C ARG A 197 -16.32 18.70 4.43
N GLU A 198 -15.92 17.71 3.66
CA GLU A 198 -14.99 17.86 2.57
C GLU A 198 -15.49 18.90 1.55
N ARG A 199 -14.57 19.67 0.98
CA ARG A 199 -14.83 20.75 0.01
C ARG A 199 -15.78 21.85 0.52
N ASN A 200 -15.96 21.95 1.83
CA ASN A 200 -16.73 23.01 2.45
C ASN A 200 -15.78 23.97 3.19
N ARG A 201 -15.47 25.09 2.54
CA ARG A 201 -14.56 26.10 3.09
C ARG A 201 -14.97 26.58 4.48
N ASN A 202 -16.25 26.86 4.68
CA ASN A 202 -16.72 27.40 5.95
C ASN A 202 -16.60 26.37 7.08
N ASP A 203 -16.97 25.13 6.83
CA ASP A 203 -16.82 24.05 7.81
C ASP A 203 -15.34 23.85 8.18
N LEU A 204 -14.44 23.84 7.18
CA LEU A 204 -13.00 23.71 7.40
C LEU A 204 -12.41 24.86 8.22
N LEU A 205 -12.84 26.10 7.96
CA LEU A 205 -12.38 27.25 8.72
C LEU A 205 -12.92 27.24 10.15
N ASN A 206 -14.18 26.84 10.36
CA ASN A 206 -14.75 26.69 11.71
C ASN A 206 -14.01 25.60 12.49
N ALA A 207 -13.75 24.43 11.87
CA ALA A 207 -12.97 23.38 12.49
C ALA A 207 -11.56 23.87 12.88
N LEU A 208 -10.91 24.70 12.04
CA LEU A 208 -9.61 25.27 12.37
C LEU A 208 -9.67 26.22 13.58
N LEU A 209 -10.76 26.97 13.74
CA LEU A 209 -10.97 27.82 14.94
C LEU A 209 -11.16 26.96 16.20
N GLU A 210 -11.92 25.86 16.12
CA GLU A 210 -12.08 24.91 17.23
C GLU A 210 -10.73 24.25 17.61
N LEU A 211 -9.81 24.11 16.65
CA LEU A 211 -8.49 23.53 16.82
C LEU A 211 -7.39 24.59 17.02
N SER A 212 -7.74 25.77 17.55
CA SER A 212 -6.78 26.87 17.77
C SER A 212 -5.57 26.47 18.62
N GLU A 213 -5.76 25.58 19.60
CA GLU A 213 -4.70 25.09 20.50
C GLU A 213 -3.87 23.93 19.92
N ALA A 214 -4.23 23.40 18.75
CA ALA A 214 -3.43 22.34 18.11
C ALA A 214 -2.15 22.91 17.52
N ASP A 215 -1.04 22.17 17.61
CA ASP A 215 0.24 22.51 16.98
C ASP A 215 0.29 22.04 15.53
N VAL A 216 -0.36 20.94 15.22
CA VAL A 216 -0.40 20.30 13.90
C VAL A 216 -1.84 19.93 13.57
N ILE A 217 -2.26 20.10 12.32
CA ILE A 217 -3.57 19.68 11.85
C ILE A 217 -3.44 18.42 10.99
N LEU A 218 -4.28 17.42 11.25
CA LEU A 218 -4.37 16.18 10.48
C LEU A 218 -5.74 16.04 9.82
N LEU A 219 -5.73 15.77 8.52
CA LEU A 219 -6.88 15.35 7.72
C LEU A 219 -6.73 13.84 7.41
N PRO A 220 -7.15 12.93 8.30
CA PRO A 220 -6.87 11.50 8.15
C PRO A 220 -7.75 10.83 7.10
N SER A 221 -8.96 11.32 6.90
CA SER A 221 -9.90 10.69 5.98
C SER A 221 -9.44 10.79 4.53
N MET A 222 -9.59 9.68 3.79
CA MET A 222 -9.34 9.66 2.36
C MET A 222 -10.36 10.47 1.54
N SER A 223 -11.42 11.01 2.17
CA SER A 223 -12.37 11.91 1.51
C SER A 223 -11.81 13.32 1.31
N TYR A 224 -10.91 13.76 2.20
CA TYR A 224 -10.22 15.06 2.02
C TYR A 224 -9.19 14.99 0.90
N ASP A 225 -9.07 16.08 0.16
CA ASP A 225 -8.17 16.21 -0.99
C ASP A 225 -7.19 17.39 -0.86
N GLU A 226 -6.46 17.66 -1.92
CA GLU A 226 -5.48 18.76 -1.99
C GLU A 226 -6.15 20.14 -1.88
N GLU A 227 -7.41 20.28 -2.30
CA GLU A 227 -8.15 21.55 -2.16
C GLU A 227 -8.47 21.83 -0.70
N ASP A 228 -8.94 20.83 0.05
CA ASP A 228 -9.21 20.95 1.49
C ASP A 228 -7.93 21.36 2.25
N CYS A 229 -6.82 20.71 1.94
CA CYS A 229 -5.51 21.04 2.50
C CYS A 229 -5.10 22.47 2.15
N ARG A 230 -5.31 22.93 0.91
CA ARG A 230 -4.98 24.27 0.46
C ARG A 230 -5.84 25.35 1.15
N ILE A 231 -7.12 25.06 1.37
CA ILE A 231 -8.00 25.96 2.13
C ILE A 231 -7.42 26.22 3.53
N LEU A 232 -7.05 25.17 4.25
CA LEU A 232 -6.48 25.30 5.59
C LEU A 232 -5.12 26.00 5.57
N THR A 233 -4.20 25.57 4.71
CA THR A 233 -2.86 26.17 4.64
C THR A 233 -2.85 27.62 4.19
N SER A 234 -3.94 28.10 3.53
CA SER A 234 -4.07 29.51 3.16
C SER A 234 -4.32 30.45 4.33
N VAL A 235 -4.73 29.94 5.49
CA VAL A 235 -5.15 30.72 6.66
C VAL A 235 -4.42 30.37 7.95
N THR A 236 -3.71 29.26 8.00
CA THR A 236 -2.92 28.88 9.18
C THR A 236 -1.44 28.73 8.85
N GLN A 237 -0.58 29.04 9.84
CA GLN A 237 0.87 28.76 9.77
C GLN A 237 1.19 27.37 10.32
N LYS A 238 0.21 26.64 10.85
CA LYS A 238 0.40 25.30 11.39
C LYS A 238 0.63 24.30 10.25
N PRO A 239 1.48 23.29 10.46
CA PRO A 239 1.57 22.18 9.52
C PRO A 239 0.21 21.49 9.33
N VAL A 240 -0.18 21.26 8.09
CA VAL A 240 -1.41 20.53 7.73
C VAL A 240 -1.00 19.23 7.04
N LEU A 241 -1.27 18.10 7.68
CA LEU A 241 -0.96 16.77 7.21
C LEU A 241 -2.20 16.17 6.52
N LEU A 242 -2.06 15.81 5.26
CA LEU A 242 -3.12 15.17 4.48
C LEU A 242 -2.86 13.67 4.37
N GLY A 243 -3.84 12.85 4.78
CA GLY A 243 -3.73 11.39 4.76
C GLY A 243 -3.37 10.83 3.38
N ARG A 244 -3.93 11.37 2.30
CA ARG A 244 -3.58 10.95 0.92
C ARG A 244 -2.09 11.16 0.62
N ARG A 245 -1.47 12.26 1.06
CA ARG A 245 -0.03 12.52 0.87
C ARG A 245 0.82 11.52 1.65
N ILE A 246 0.45 11.25 2.89
CA ILE A 246 1.15 10.27 3.74
C ILE A 246 1.11 8.88 3.09
N VAL A 247 -0.07 8.46 2.69
CA VAL A 247 -0.26 7.13 2.05
C VAL A 247 0.48 7.05 0.72
N GLY A 248 0.36 8.07 -0.14
CA GLY A 248 1.09 8.13 -1.40
C GLY A 248 2.61 8.06 -1.22
N GLY A 249 3.15 8.79 -0.23
CA GLY A 249 4.56 8.76 0.16
C GLY A 249 5.00 7.38 0.67
N ALA A 250 4.18 6.73 1.49
CA ALA A 250 4.45 5.39 2.02
C ALA A 250 4.45 4.33 0.90
N ILE A 251 3.49 4.39 -0.04
CA ILE A 251 3.48 3.53 -1.22
C ILE A 251 4.75 3.72 -2.03
N ARG A 252 5.11 4.98 -2.32
CA ARG A 252 6.35 5.30 -3.05
C ARG A 252 7.56 4.69 -2.39
N LEU A 253 7.69 4.84 -1.07
CA LEU A 253 8.81 4.32 -0.30
C LEU A 253 8.89 2.79 -0.41
N LEU A 254 7.78 2.08 -0.24
CA LEU A 254 7.73 0.63 -0.38
C LEU A 254 8.08 0.15 -1.79
N LEU A 255 7.55 0.81 -2.83
CA LEU A 255 7.84 0.45 -4.21
C LEU A 255 9.30 0.72 -4.60
N LEU A 256 9.92 1.76 -4.04
CA LEU A 256 11.34 2.07 -4.26
C LEU A 256 12.25 1.13 -3.46
N SER A 257 11.89 0.76 -2.23
CA SER A 257 12.66 -0.15 -1.39
C SER A 257 12.81 -1.54 -2.03
N GLY A 258 11.76 -2.01 -2.71
CA GLY A 258 11.83 -3.23 -3.53
C GLY A 258 12.73 -3.13 -4.77
N ARG A 259 13.14 -1.93 -5.16
CA ARG A 259 13.97 -1.67 -6.36
C ARG A 259 15.46 -1.46 -6.04
N THR A 260 15.81 -1.04 -4.84
CA THR A 260 17.19 -0.67 -4.45
C THR A 260 17.99 -1.81 -3.83
N GLY A 261 17.34 -2.90 -3.44
CA GLY A 261 18.05 -4.09 -3.00
C GLY A 261 17.51 -5.27 -3.76
N ASN A 262 18.16 -5.78 -4.77
CA ASN A 262 17.90 -7.05 -5.49
C ASN A 262 16.57 -7.82 -5.20
N GLY A 263 15.60 -7.15 -4.58
CA GLY A 263 14.20 -7.51 -4.45
C GLY A 263 13.53 -7.17 -5.77
N ALA A 264 13.79 -7.98 -6.79
CA ALA A 264 13.13 -7.86 -8.06
C ALA A 264 11.62 -7.86 -7.81
N ILE A 265 10.94 -6.78 -8.22
CA ILE A 265 9.54 -6.90 -8.64
C ILE A 265 9.51 -8.18 -9.44
N LEU A 266 8.77 -9.19 -8.95
CA LEU A 266 8.72 -10.50 -9.61
C LEU A 266 8.55 -10.29 -11.10
N SER A 267 9.41 -10.88 -11.90
CA SER A 267 9.32 -10.75 -13.36
C SER A 267 7.91 -11.13 -13.78
N GLN A 268 7.37 -10.50 -14.82
CA GLN A 268 6.03 -10.85 -15.32
C GLN A 268 5.89 -12.34 -15.57
N GLN A 269 6.93 -12.95 -16.12
CA GLN A 269 6.99 -14.39 -16.37
C GLN A 269 6.84 -15.21 -15.09
N LEU A 270 7.49 -14.79 -13.99
CA LEU A 270 7.36 -15.46 -12.70
C LEU A 270 5.94 -15.30 -12.12
N ARG A 271 5.32 -14.12 -12.25
CA ARG A 271 3.92 -13.90 -11.87
C ARG A 271 2.96 -14.77 -12.66
N GLU A 272 3.11 -14.83 -13.98
CA GLU A 272 2.28 -15.67 -14.84
C GLU A 272 2.41 -17.14 -14.47
N ARG A 273 3.65 -17.61 -14.19
CA ARG A 273 3.91 -18.96 -13.72
C ARG A 273 3.27 -19.25 -12.36
N LEU A 274 3.36 -18.31 -11.43
CA LEU A 274 2.71 -18.40 -10.12
C LEU A 274 1.19 -18.36 -10.22
N ALA A 275 0.63 -17.49 -11.06
CA ALA A 275 -0.80 -17.43 -11.34
C ALA A 275 -1.35 -18.73 -11.97
N GLY A 276 -0.49 -19.48 -12.66
CA GLY A 276 -0.82 -20.80 -13.21
C GLY A 276 -0.88 -21.94 -12.17
N LEU A 277 -0.52 -21.71 -10.91
CA LEU A 277 -0.61 -22.73 -9.87
C LEU A 277 -2.07 -23.04 -9.52
N THR A 278 -2.36 -24.30 -9.22
CA THR A 278 -3.66 -24.68 -8.66
C THR A 278 -3.79 -24.18 -7.21
N SER A 279 -5.02 -24.06 -6.68
CA SER A 279 -5.26 -23.70 -5.28
C SER A 279 -4.43 -24.55 -4.32
N ARG A 280 -4.33 -25.87 -4.60
CA ARG A 280 -3.56 -26.79 -3.77
C ARG A 280 -2.06 -26.53 -3.84
N GLN A 281 -1.54 -26.24 -5.03
CA GLN A 281 -0.14 -25.86 -5.22
C GLN A 281 0.18 -24.53 -4.52
N SER A 282 -0.72 -23.55 -4.57
CA SER A 282 -0.54 -22.28 -3.87
C SER A 282 -0.49 -22.45 -2.35
N GLN A 283 -1.40 -23.26 -1.76
CA GLN A 283 -1.38 -23.59 -0.33
C GLN A 283 -0.06 -24.24 0.09
N ILE A 284 0.47 -25.16 -0.72
CA ILE A 284 1.74 -25.83 -0.44
C ILE A 284 2.89 -24.84 -0.56
N LEU A 285 2.89 -23.97 -1.58
CA LEU A 285 3.90 -22.94 -1.77
C LEU A 285 3.97 -22.00 -0.55
N ASP A 286 2.83 -21.55 -0.04
CA ASP A 286 2.76 -20.70 1.16
C ASP A 286 3.43 -21.35 2.37
N LEU A 287 3.15 -22.64 2.59
CA LEU A 287 3.74 -23.39 3.70
C LEU A 287 5.23 -23.66 3.51
N VAL A 288 5.69 -23.84 2.26
CA VAL A 288 7.11 -23.94 1.91
C VAL A 288 7.82 -22.61 2.20
N CYS A 289 7.25 -21.49 1.80
CA CYS A 289 7.78 -20.15 2.09
C CYS A 289 7.82 -19.84 3.59
N ALA A 290 6.87 -20.40 4.36
CA ALA A 290 6.86 -20.35 5.83
C ALA A 290 7.88 -21.31 6.50
N GLY A 291 8.74 -21.96 5.71
CA GLY A 291 9.79 -22.86 6.21
C GLY A 291 9.28 -24.22 6.73
N ARG A 292 8.06 -24.62 6.38
CA ARG A 292 7.49 -25.89 6.84
C ARG A 292 8.08 -27.08 6.10
N SER A 293 8.40 -28.16 6.84
CA SER A 293 8.85 -29.42 6.26
C SER A 293 7.68 -30.15 5.56
N SER A 294 8.00 -31.06 4.64
CA SER A 294 6.99 -31.85 3.93
C SER A 294 6.06 -32.65 4.87
N LYS A 295 6.56 -33.10 6.01
CA LYS A 295 5.74 -33.77 7.05
C LYS A 295 4.76 -32.79 7.71
N GLN A 296 5.21 -31.56 8.04
CA GLN A 296 4.37 -30.53 8.63
C GLN A 296 3.30 -30.06 7.65
N ILE A 297 3.65 -29.90 6.37
CA ILE A 297 2.71 -29.55 5.29
C ILE A 297 1.68 -30.66 5.10
N ALA A 298 2.11 -31.91 5.07
CA ALA A 298 1.24 -33.07 4.94
C ALA A 298 0.19 -33.12 6.06
N ASN A 299 0.61 -32.91 7.31
CA ASN A 299 -0.29 -32.87 8.47
C ASN A 299 -1.25 -31.67 8.39
N ALA A 300 -0.76 -30.46 8.06
CA ALA A 300 -1.59 -29.27 7.97
C ALA A 300 -2.66 -29.36 6.86
N LEU A 301 -2.37 -30.10 5.80
CA LEU A 301 -3.23 -30.21 4.64
C LEU A 301 -3.98 -31.55 4.53
N SER A 302 -3.79 -32.45 5.54
CA SER A 302 -4.40 -33.82 5.57
C SER A 302 -4.13 -34.64 4.31
N ILE A 303 -2.86 -34.66 3.85
CA ILE A 303 -2.37 -35.45 2.71
C ILE A 303 -1.09 -36.20 3.06
N SER A 304 -0.65 -37.11 2.20
CA SER A 304 0.61 -37.84 2.45
C SER A 304 1.83 -36.95 2.21
N PRO A 305 2.96 -37.16 2.93
CA PRO A 305 4.22 -36.47 2.64
C PRO A 305 4.67 -36.69 1.19
N LYS A 306 4.44 -37.85 0.61
CA LYS A 306 4.74 -38.18 -0.79
C LYS A 306 3.94 -37.30 -1.75
N THR A 307 2.68 -37.05 -1.43
CA THR A 307 1.82 -36.14 -2.23
C THR A 307 2.34 -34.70 -2.16
N VAL A 308 2.84 -34.24 -1.01
CA VAL A 308 3.48 -32.93 -0.85
C VAL A 308 4.70 -32.82 -1.75
N GLU A 309 5.58 -33.85 -1.77
CA GLU A 309 6.77 -33.87 -2.63
C GLU A 309 6.42 -33.78 -4.12
N VAL A 310 5.38 -34.48 -4.57
CA VAL A 310 4.89 -34.39 -5.94
C VAL A 310 4.43 -32.97 -6.28
N HIS A 311 3.66 -32.34 -5.39
CA HIS A 311 3.24 -30.96 -5.59
C HIS A 311 4.42 -29.99 -5.59
N ARG A 312 5.41 -30.16 -4.70
CA ARG A 312 6.63 -29.33 -4.67
C ARG A 312 7.40 -29.46 -6.00
N ALA A 313 7.58 -30.67 -6.52
CA ALA A 313 8.22 -30.88 -7.80
C ALA A 313 7.46 -30.15 -8.94
N HIS A 314 6.14 -30.24 -8.98
CA HIS A 314 5.33 -29.55 -9.96
C HIS A 314 5.39 -28.02 -9.82
N ILE A 315 5.42 -27.50 -8.59
CA ILE A 315 5.59 -26.06 -8.33
C ILE A 315 6.95 -25.61 -8.86
N MET A 316 8.03 -26.30 -8.49
CA MET A 316 9.39 -25.97 -8.96
C MET A 316 9.50 -26.01 -10.48
N ALA A 317 8.93 -27.03 -11.14
CA ALA A 317 8.92 -27.12 -12.59
C ALA A 317 8.16 -25.97 -13.25
N LYS A 318 6.97 -25.60 -12.71
CA LYS A 318 6.16 -24.49 -13.23
C LYS A 318 6.85 -23.15 -13.04
N VAL A 319 7.47 -22.93 -11.87
CA VAL A 319 8.14 -21.68 -11.52
C VAL A 319 9.51 -21.59 -12.20
N GLY A 320 10.10 -22.72 -12.57
CA GLY A 320 11.45 -22.79 -13.15
C GLY A 320 12.54 -22.71 -12.09
N ALA A 321 12.27 -23.15 -10.86
CA ALA A 321 13.23 -23.18 -9.76
C ALA A 321 13.96 -24.54 -9.71
N SER A 322 15.29 -24.52 -9.58
CA SER A 322 16.12 -25.74 -9.48
C SER A 322 16.09 -26.38 -8.09
N SER A 323 15.76 -25.60 -7.06
CA SER A 323 15.70 -26.05 -5.66
C SER A 323 14.69 -25.24 -4.86
N THR A 324 14.33 -25.73 -3.64
CA THR A 324 13.50 -24.97 -2.72
C THR A 324 14.19 -23.66 -2.29
N ALA A 325 15.50 -23.65 -2.12
CA ALA A 325 16.25 -22.45 -1.81
C ALA A 325 16.20 -21.45 -2.98
N ALA A 326 16.39 -21.93 -4.22
CA ALA A 326 16.22 -21.10 -5.41
C ALA A 326 14.80 -20.55 -5.54
N LEU A 327 13.77 -21.37 -5.27
CA LEU A 327 12.38 -20.94 -5.25
C LEU A 327 12.15 -19.80 -4.25
N ILE A 328 12.61 -19.96 -3.01
CA ILE A 328 12.50 -18.93 -1.97
C ILE A 328 13.29 -17.68 -2.37
N ALA A 329 14.51 -17.83 -2.92
CA ALA A 329 15.32 -16.72 -3.39
C ALA A 329 14.63 -15.95 -4.54
N MET A 330 14.04 -16.63 -5.51
CA MET A 330 13.26 -16.03 -6.59
C MET A 330 12.05 -15.25 -6.05
N LEU A 331 11.36 -15.79 -5.04
CA LEU A 331 10.18 -15.17 -4.44
C LEU A 331 10.54 -14.01 -3.50
N SER A 332 11.69 -14.07 -2.81
CA SER A 332 12.20 -13.00 -1.95
C SER A 332 13.00 -11.94 -2.70
N GLY A 333 13.10 -12.04 -4.02
CA GLY A 333 13.88 -11.13 -4.84
C GLY A 333 15.40 -11.23 -4.69
N ARG A 334 15.91 -12.30 -4.05
CA ARG A 334 17.34 -12.54 -3.82
C ARG A 334 17.99 -13.47 -4.85
N GLY A 335 17.25 -13.90 -5.87
CA GLY A 335 17.70 -14.86 -6.86
C GLY A 335 18.30 -14.19 -8.09
N GLY A 336 19.61 -13.98 -8.11
CA GLY A 336 20.26 -13.49 -9.33
C GLY A 336 21.75 -13.15 -9.20
N GLN A 337 22.54 -14.00 -8.53
CA GLN A 337 23.99 -13.97 -8.67
C GLN A 337 24.57 -15.20 -7.94
N ASP A 338 24.52 -16.35 -8.60
CA ASP A 338 25.43 -17.48 -8.35
C ASP A 338 24.88 -18.69 -9.12
N ASP A 339 25.17 -18.74 -10.42
CA ASP A 339 25.25 -19.98 -11.20
C ASP A 339 25.73 -19.64 -12.63
N VAL A 340 26.98 -19.13 -12.70
CA VAL A 340 27.85 -19.31 -13.89
C VAL A 340 29.24 -19.67 -13.34
N ALA A 341 29.50 -20.94 -13.22
CA ALA A 341 30.81 -21.50 -13.20
C ALA A 341 30.76 -22.78 -14.04
#